data_2f5acb9c9ba3cfb9cb43de3a13b95f05
#
_entry.id   2f5acb9c9ba3cfb9cb43de3a13b95f05
#
_cell.length_a   1.000
_cell.length_b   1.000
_cell.length_c   1.000
_cell.angle_alpha   90.00
_cell.angle_beta   90.00
_cell.angle_gamma   90.00
#
_symmetry.space_group_name_H-M   'P 1'
#
loop_
_entity.id
_entity.type
_entity.pdbx_description
1 polymer ?
#
loop_
_entity_poly.entity_id
_entity_poly.type
_entity_poly.pdbx_seq_one_letter_code
_entity_poly.pdbx_strand_id
1 'polypeptide(L)'
;MARSSIEISERAGVRYLHFSSDWVQGAMRVQRPNALELPYTREMMAGLLLREPPWPRQALLIGLGAGSLAKFIYHQLPATRITVVEIDPQVEIVARLHFKLPDDPLRLRVLVADGAEYMLKGDSLHGHKLRLNKYFEDRLQDRFQRQVHCR
;
A
#
# COMPACT_ATOMS: atom_id res chain seq x y z
N MET A 1 -21.91 0.76 -8.84
CA MET A 1 -21.04 0.38 -7.73
C MET A 1 -21.31 1.30 -6.54
N ALA A 2 -21.64 0.75 -5.40
CA ALA A 2 -21.74 1.56 -4.19
C ALA A 2 -20.34 2.15 -3.89
N ARG A 3 -20.25 3.49 -3.78
CA ARG A 3 -19.02 4.15 -3.34
C ARG A 3 -18.77 3.73 -1.89
N SER A 4 -17.67 3.08 -1.63
CA SER A 4 -17.23 2.80 -0.27
C SER A 4 -17.03 4.13 0.44
N SER A 5 -17.64 4.34 1.60
CA SER A 5 -17.33 5.51 2.41
C SER A 5 -15.91 5.34 2.94
N ILE A 6 -15.07 6.33 2.66
CA ILE A 6 -13.71 6.39 3.21
C ILE A 6 -13.78 7.15 4.53
N GLU A 7 -13.33 6.51 5.59
CA GLU A 7 -13.28 7.10 6.92
C GLU A 7 -11.85 7.14 7.44
N ILE A 8 -11.54 8.22 8.17
CA ILE A 8 -10.22 8.42 8.78
C ILE A 8 -10.45 8.57 10.29
N SER A 9 -9.72 7.82 11.06
CA SER A 9 -9.66 7.96 12.51
C SER A 9 -8.22 8.17 12.99
N GLU A 10 -8.07 8.71 14.19
CA GLU A 10 -6.75 8.86 14.81
C GLU A 10 -6.82 8.44 16.28
N ARG A 11 -5.90 7.56 16.67
CA ARG A 11 -5.82 7.09 18.04
C ARG A 11 -4.36 6.84 18.43
N ALA A 12 -3.95 7.36 19.59
CA ALA A 12 -2.61 7.18 20.13
C ALA A 12 -1.48 7.55 19.15
N GLY A 13 -1.67 8.62 18.35
CA GLY A 13 -0.69 9.09 17.37
C GLY A 13 -0.59 8.23 16.11
N VAL A 14 -1.55 7.34 15.88
CA VAL A 14 -1.69 6.56 14.66
C VAL A 14 -2.97 6.97 13.94
N ARG A 15 -2.85 7.28 12.66
CA ARG A 15 -3.96 7.59 11.76
C ARG A 15 -4.31 6.35 10.97
N TYR A 16 -5.60 6.02 10.96
CA TYR A 16 -6.15 4.82 10.33
C TYR A 16 -7.07 5.18 9.17
N LEU A 17 -7.04 4.35 8.14
CA LEU A 17 -7.93 4.38 6.99
C LEU A 17 -8.91 3.21 7.08
N HIS A 18 -10.20 3.48 6.87
CA HIS A 18 -11.27 2.49 6.86
C HIS A 18 -12.12 2.63 5.58
N PHE A 19 -12.68 1.53 5.10
CA PHE A 19 -13.64 1.49 3.97
C PHE A 19 -14.95 0.86 4.42
N SER A 20 -15.97 1.69 4.70
CA SER A 20 -17.34 1.24 5.04
C SER A 20 -17.44 0.15 6.11
N SER A 21 -16.40 -0.02 6.94
CA SER A 21 -16.33 -1.03 7.99
C SER A 21 -15.31 -0.62 9.05
N ASP A 22 -15.38 -1.24 10.22
CA ASP A 22 -14.41 -1.04 11.30
C ASP A 22 -13.00 -1.61 10.98
N TRP A 23 -12.86 -2.28 9.83
CA TRP A 23 -11.61 -2.89 9.41
C TRP A 23 -10.60 -1.83 8.96
N VAL A 24 -9.41 -1.92 9.52
CA VAL A 24 -8.29 -1.05 9.19
C VAL A 24 -7.72 -1.43 7.83
N GLN A 25 -7.83 -0.53 6.86
CA GLN A 25 -7.29 -0.70 5.50
C GLN A 25 -5.89 -0.11 5.34
N GLY A 26 -5.45 0.69 6.28
CA GLY A 26 -4.12 1.26 6.30
C GLY A 26 -3.90 2.06 7.57
N ALA A 27 -2.65 2.25 7.93
CA ALA A 27 -2.28 3.02 9.11
C ALA A 27 -0.97 3.77 8.89
N MET A 28 -0.84 4.91 9.56
CA MET A 28 0.35 5.76 9.55
C MET A 28 0.60 6.32 10.94
N ARG A 29 1.78 6.11 11.47
CA ARG A 29 2.20 6.83 12.68
C ARG A 29 2.52 8.27 12.32
N VAL A 30 1.83 9.22 12.93
CA VAL A 30 1.91 10.65 12.57
C VAL A 30 3.34 11.19 12.69
N GLN A 31 4.06 10.81 13.75
CA GLN A 31 5.44 11.24 13.98
C GLN A 31 6.48 10.51 13.12
N ARG A 32 6.12 9.35 12.54
CA ARG A 32 7.00 8.56 11.66
C ARG A 32 6.22 8.09 10.44
N PRO A 33 5.82 9.01 9.55
CA PRO A 33 4.85 8.75 8.49
C PRO A 33 5.33 7.75 7.43
N ASN A 34 6.62 7.51 7.33
CA ASN A 34 7.21 6.61 6.35
C ASN A 34 7.52 5.22 6.93
N ALA A 35 7.31 5.02 8.24
CA ALA A 35 7.46 3.71 8.87
C ALA A 35 6.27 2.80 8.54
N LEU A 36 6.54 1.51 8.46
CA LEU A 36 5.49 0.48 8.29
C LEU A 36 4.83 0.23 9.65
N GLU A 37 3.62 0.75 9.83
CA GLU A 37 2.90 0.66 11.11
C GLU A 37 2.23 -0.68 11.30
N LEU A 38 1.55 -1.20 10.28
CA LEU A 38 0.83 -2.48 10.36
C LEU A 38 1.79 -3.67 10.17
N PRO A 39 1.65 -4.73 10.99
CA PRO A 39 2.53 -5.90 10.94
C PRO A 39 2.63 -6.53 9.55
N TYR A 40 1.50 -6.71 8.85
CA TYR A 40 1.50 -7.32 7.53
C TYR A 40 2.33 -6.53 6.49
N THR A 41 2.37 -5.19 6.59
CA THR A 41 3.21 -4.37 5.70
C THR A 41 4.69 -4.64 5.91
N ARG A 42 5.09 -4.92 7.15
CA ARG A 42 6.46 -5.32 7.49
C ARG A 42 6.79 -6.69 6.92
N GLU A 43 5.86 -7.63 7.03
CA GLU A 43 6.03 -8.98 6.47
C GLU A 43 6.16 -8.96 4.95
N MET A 44 5.33 -8.16 4.26
CA MET A 44 5.43 -7.98 2.81
C MET A 44 6.80 -7.43 2.41
N MET A 45 7.34 -6.47 3.16
CA MET A 45 8.65 -5.88 2.86
C MET A 45 9.82 -6.74 3.34
N ALA A 46 9.61 -7.64 4.30
CA ALA A 46 10.65 -8.55 4.78
C ALA A 46 11.24 -9.44 3.66
N GLY A 47 10.45 -9.75 2.63
CA GLY A 47 10.91 -10.46 1.45
C GLY A 47 12.07 -9.76 0.71
N LEU A 48 12.20 -8.44 0.85
CA LEU A 48 13.34 -7.71 0.30
C LEU A 48 14.65 -8.03 1.03
N LEU A 49 14.59 -8.35 2.33
CA LEU A 49 15.76 -8.70 3.14
C LEU A 49 16.40 -10.03 2.68
N LEU A 50 15.64 -10.87 1.99
CA LEU A 50 16.12 -12.14 1.43
C LEU A 50 16.73 -11.99 0.03
N ARG A 51 16.76 -10.77 -0.50
CA ARG A 51 17.32 -10.48 -1.82
C ARG A 51 18.70 -9.86 -1.67
N GLU A 52 19.59 -10.30 -2.54
CA GLU A 52 20.87 -9.63 -2.75
C GLU A 52 20.72 -8.47 -3.74
N PRO A 53 21.54 -7.42 -3.63
CA PRO A 53 21.63 -6.39 -4.65
C PRO A 53 21.95 -6.98 -6.04
N PRO A 54 21.50 -6.32 -7.12
CA PRO A 54 20.87 -4.99 -7.17
C PRO A 54 19.39 -5.00 -6.80
N TRP A 55 18.96 -3.96 -6.09
CA TRP A 55 17.56 -3.76 -5.74
C TRP A 55 16.69 -3.53 -6.98
N PRO A 56 15.39 -3.86 -6.91
CA PRO A 56 14.47 -3.68 -8.03
C PRO A 56 14.42 -2.21 -8.47
N ARG A 57 14.59 -1.95 -9.77
CA ARG A 57 14.44 -0.62 -10.34
C ARG A 57 12.99 -0.23 -10.61
N GLN A 58 12.10 -1.20 -10.62
CA GLN A 58 10.68 -1.00 -10.85
C GLN A 58 9.89 -1.86 -9.87
N ALA A 59 8.89 -1.24 -9.24
CA ALA A 59 7.93 -1.89 -8.35
C ALA A 59 6.51 -1.64 -8.85
N LEU A 60 5.69 -2.69 -8.82
CA LEU A 60 4.27 -2.63 -9.08
C LEU A 60 3.52 -2.99 -7.80
N LEU A 61 2.64 -2.09 -7.37
CA LEU A 61 1.74 -2.28 -6.25
C LEU A 61 0.30 -2.36 -6.77
N ILE A 62 -0.44 -3.36 -6.35
CA ILE A 62 -1.86 -3.48 -6.62
C ILE A 62 -2.62 -3.14 -5.33
N GLY A 63 -3.31 -2.00 -5.37
CA GLY A 63 -3.92 -1.35 -4.22
C GLY A 63 -2.99 -0.34 -3.54
N LEU A 64 -3.54 0.82 -3.16
CA LEU A 64 -2.82 1.92 -2.53
C LEU A 64 -3.05 1.99 -1.02
N GLY A 65 -4.30 2.00 -0.59
CA GLY A 65 -4.68 2.23 0.80
C GLY A 65 -4.11 3.53 1.36
N ALA A 66 -3.52 3.47 2.55
CA ALA A 66 -2.82 4.60 3.15
C ALA A 66 -1.44 4.90 2.53
N GLY A 67 -1.07 4.20 1.45
CA GLY A 67 0.21 4.37 0.77
C GLY A 67 1.44 3.88 1.54
N SER A 68 1.26 3.04 2.55
CA SER A 68 2.36 2.61 3.44
C SER A 68 3.51 1.93 2.68
N LEU A 69 3.20 0.97 1.81
CA LEU A 69 4.21 0.27 1.00
C LEU A 69 4.86 1.21 -0.02
N ALA A 70 4.06 2.03 -0.70
CA ALA A 70 4.55 2.99 -1.68
C ALA A 70 5.53 3.99 -1.05
N LYS A 71 5.18 4.56 0.12
CA LYS A 71 6.06 5.47 0.87
C LYS A 71 7.34 4.78 1.32
N PHE A 72 7.23 3.56 1.84
CA PHE A 72 8.40 2.80 2.29
C PHE A 72 9.37 2.57 1.14
N ILE A 73 8.90 2.06 0.01
CA ILE A 73 9.73 1.83 -1.18
C ILE A 73 10.32 3.14 -1.70
N TYR A 74 9.51 4.21 -1.73
CA TYR A 74 9.94 5.52 -2.20
C TYR A 74 11.14 6.05 -1.39
N HIS A 75 11.12 5.90 -0.08
CA HIS A 75 12.17 6.42 0.81
C HIS A 75 13.35 5.46 0.97
N GLN A 76 13.11 4.15 0.99
CA GLN A 76 14.17 3.16 1.24
C GLN A 76 14.87 2.69 -0.04
N LEU A 77 14.21 2.77 -1.19
CA LEU A 77 14.75 2.35 -2.48
C LEU A 77 14.75 3.53 -3.48
N PRO A 78 15.67 4.50 -3.32
CA PRO A 78 15.62 5.76 -4.07
C PRO A 78 15.78 5.59 -5.59
N ALA A 79 16.35 4.50 -6.07
CA ALA A 79 16.49 4.19 -7.48
C ALA A 79 15.27 3.46 -8.09
N THR A 80 14.26 3.12 -7.26
CA THR A 80 13.09 2.38 -7.70
C THR A 80 11.99 3.32 -8.17
N ARG A 81 11.47 3.07 -9.37
CA ARG A 81 10.22 3.67 -9.88
C ARG A 81 9.05 2.84 -9.44
N ILE A 82 8.00 3.48 -8.96
CA ILE A 82 6.84 2.83 -8.35
C ILE A 82 5.61 3.12 -9.20
N THR A 83 4.92 2.06 -9.60
CA THR A 83 3.59 2.14 -10.19
C THR A 83 2.61 1.52 -9.20
N VAL A 84 1.58 2.27 -8.84
CA VAL A 84 0.47 1.77 -8.02
C VAL A 84 -0.78 1.73 -8.88
N VAL A 85 -1.49 0.61 -8.86
CA VAL A 85 -2.80 0.48 -9.50
C VAL A 85 -3.85 0.48 -8.41
N GLU A 86 -4.73 1.50 -8.42
CA GLU A 86 -5.80 1.67 -7.45
C GLU A 86 -7.14 1.83 -8.17
N ILE A 87 -8.16 1.11 -7.72
CA ILE A 87 -9.46 1.12 -8.39
C ILE A 87 -10.28 2.37 -8.04
N ASP A 88 -10.11 2.90 -6.82
CA ASP A 88 -10.87 4.05 -6.34
C ASP A 88 -10.00 5.32 -6.35
N PRO A 89 -10.30 6.30 -7.23
CA PRO A 89 -9.54 7.55 -7.29
C PRO A 89 -9.60 8.36 -5.99
N GLN A 90 -10.62 8.17 -5.16
CA GLN A 90 -10.72 8.85 -3.87
C GLN A 90 -9.63 8.39 -2.89
N VAL A 91 -9.21 7.14 -2.99
CA VAL A 91 -8.12 6.60 -2.16
C VAL A 91 -6.81 7.34 -2.42
N GLU A 92 -6.50 7.66 -3.66
CA GLU A 92 -5.31 8.47 -3.99
C GLU A 92 -5.39 9.87 -3.36
N ILE A 93 -6.53 10.53 -3.49
CA ILE A 93 -6.76 11.87 -2.92
C ILE A 93 -6.54 11.84 -1.41
N VAL A 94 -7.15 10.86 -0.73
CA VAL A 94 -7.03 10.69 0.72
C VAL A 94 -5.60 10.36 1.14
N ALA A 95 -4.91 9.51 0.40
CA ALA A 95 -3.52 9.14 0.68
C ALA A 95 -2.58 10.36 0.59
N ARG A 96 -2.79 11.25 -0.40
CA ARG A 96 -2.02 12.49 -0.53
C ARG A 96 -2.34 13.48 0.58
N LEU A 97 -3.62 13.73 0.85
CA LEU A 97 -4.05 14.75 1.82
C LEU A 97 -3.77 14.34 3.28
N HIS A 98 -3.97 13.08 3.63
CA HIS A 98 -3.98 12.64 5.02
C HIS A 98 -2.84 11.69 5.39
N PHE A 99 -2.25 10.99 4.43
CA PHE A 99 -1.24 9.97 4.70
C PHE A 99 0.14 10.29 4.12
N LYS A 100 0.35 11.55 3.70
CA LYS A 100 1.65 12.05 3.21
C LYS A 100 2.25 11.22 2.06
N LEU A 101 1.39 10.76 1.14
CA LEU A 101 1.88 10.13 -0.08
C LEU A 101 2.71 11.15 -0.88
N PRO A 102 3.95 10.80 -1.31
CA PRO A 102 4.79 11.73 -2.06
C PRO A 102 4.16 12.16 -3.39
N ASP A 103 4.29 13.44 -3.71
CA ASP A 103 3.90 13.99 -5.01
C ASP A 103 5.13 14.09 -5.92
N ASP A 104 5.49 12.97 -6.52
CA ASP A 104 6.62 12.84 -7.42
C ASP A 104 6.25 11.90 -8.58
N PRO A 105 5.59 12.42 -9.64
CA PRO A 105 5.09 11.61 -10.73
C PRO A 105 6.19 10.94 -11.57
N LEU A 106 7.45 11.36 -11.41
CA LEU A 106 8.59 10.72 -12.08
C LEU A 106 8.98 9.40 -11.43
N ARG A 107 8.75 9.27 -10.11
CA ARG A 107 9.11 8.08 -9.35
C ARG A 107 7.92 7.32 -8.78
N LEU A 108 6.80 7.99 -8.52
CA LEU A 108 5.59 7.40 -7.95
C LEU A 108 4.37 7.76 -8.79
N ARG A 109 3.87 6.81 -9.56
CA ARG A 109 2.66 6.97 -10.36
C ARG A 109 1.53 6.16 -9.77
N VAL A 110 0.36 6.77 -9.62
CA VAL A 110 -0.88 6.08 -9.31
C VAL A 110 -1.73 6.02 -10.57
N LEU A 111 -2.15 4.83 -10.95
CA LEU A 111 -3.03 4.57 -12.08
C LEU A 111 -4.39 4.14 -11.55
N VAL A 112 -5.43 4.85 -11.94
CA VAL A 112 -6.80 4.49 -11.59
C VAL A 112 -7.28 3.42 -12.56
N ALA A 113 -7.29 2.17 -12.12
CA ALA A 113 -7.68 1.01 -12.92
C ALA A 113 -8.03 -0.19 -12.03
N ASP A 114 -8.73 -1.16 -12.60
CA ASP A 114 -8.90 -2.47 -11.99
C ASP A 114 -7.58 -3.24 -12.01
N GLY A 115 -7.11 -3.67 -10.84
CA GLY A 115 -5.83 -4.36 -10.70
C GLY A 115 -5.81 -5.73 -11.39
N ALA A 116 -6.93 -6.45 -11.43
CA ALA A 116 -7.03 -7.72 -12.11
C ALA A 116 -6.94 -7.55 -13.63
N GLU A 117 -7.68 -6.57 -14.18
CA GLU A 117 -7.57 -6.23 -15.60
C GLU A 117 -6.16 -5.78 -15.99
N TYR A 118 -5.54 -4.94 -15.13
CA TYR A 118 -4.18 -4.47 -15.36
C TYR A 118 -3.18 -5.63 -15.42
N MET A 119 -3.32 -6.62 -14.54
CA MET A 119 -2.49 -7.80 -14.52
C MET A 119 -2.69 -8.72 -15.74
N LEU A 120 -3.93 -8.82 -16.25
CA LEU A 120 -4.26 -9.65 -17.39
C LEU A 120 -3.73 -9.08 -18.73
N LYS A 121 -3.60 -7.75 -18.83
CA LYS A 121 -3.10 -7.08 -20.04
C LYS A 121 -1.62 -7.31 -20.34
N GLY A 122 -0.89 -8.02 -19.49
CA GLY A 122 0.44 -8.62 -19.71
C GLY A 122 1.59 -7.66 -20.06
N ASP A 123 1.41 -6.80 -21.05
CA ASP A 123 2.44 -5.87 -21.56
C ASP A 123 2.91 -4.85 -20.53
N SER A 124 2.04 -4.51 -19.58
CA SER A 124 2.35 -3.58 -18.50
C SER A 124 3.24 -4.18 -17.42
N LEU A 125 3.47 -5.49 -17.45
CA LEU A 125 4.23 -6.22 -16.44
C LEU A 125 5.70 -6.41 -16.77
N HIS A 126 6.09 -6.11 -18.01
CA HIS A 126 7.47 -6.23 -18.44
C HIS A 126 8.36 -5.22 -17.69
N GLY A 127 9.40 -5.75 -17.03
CA GLY A 127 10.37 -4.95 -16.27
C GLY A 127 10.07 -4.76 -14.79
N HIS A 128 8.86 -5.05 -14.29
CA HIS A 128 8.58 -4.96 -12.85
C HIS A 128 9.15 -6.18 -12.12
N LYS A 129 10.21 -5.97 -11.36
CA LYS A 129 10.88 -7.04 -10.60
C LYS A 129 10.34 -7.23 -9.19
N LEU A 130 9.61 -6.25 -8.67
CA LEU A 130 8.90 -6.33 -7.39
C LEU A 130 7.41 -6.13 -7.65
N ARG A 131 6.61 -7.13 -7.30
CA ARG A 131 5.14 -7.09 -7.40
C ARG A 131 4.55 -7.39 -6.05
N LEU A 132 3.74 -6.47 -5.55
CA LEU A 132 3.06 -6.59 -4.28
C LEU A 132 1.56 -6.39 -4.51
N ASN A 133 0.77 -7.31 -4.00
CA ASN A 133 -0.68 -7.28 -4.17
C ASN A 133 -1.36 -7.10 -2.82
N LYS A 134 -2.13 -6.04 -2.69
CA LYS A 134 -2.90 -5.74 -1.49
C LYS A 134 -4.04 -6.74 -1.24
N TYR A 135 -4.55 -7.43 -2.26
CA TYR A 135 -5.52 -8.52 -2.06
C TYR A 135 -5.01 -9.68 -1.20
N PHE A 136 -3.71 -9.76 -1.00
CA PHE A 136 -3.13 -10.65 0.02
C PHE A 136 -3.42 -10.17 1.46
N GLU A 137 -3.75 -8.88 1.62
CA GLU A 137 -4.02 -8.26 2.92
C GLU A 137 -5.26 -8.85 3.60
N ASP A 138 -6.35 -9.05 2.87
CA ASP A 138 -7.61 -9.52 3.46
C ASP A 138 -7.44 -10.90 4.12
N ARG A 139 -6.62 -11.77 3.54
CA ARG A 139 -6.33 -13.09 4.12
C ARG A 139 -5.34 -13.04 5.28
N LEU A 140 -4.40 -12.11 5.28
CA LEU A 140 -3.45 -11.94 6.38
C LEU A 140 -4.09 -11.19 7.55
N GLN A 141 -4.90 -10.15 7.27
CA GLN A 141 -5.67 -9.45 8.30
C GLN A 141 -6.67 -10.37 9.00
N ASP A 142 -7.36 -11.25 8.28
CA ASP A 142 -8.24 -12.26 8.85
C ASP A 142 -7.51 -13.19 9.84
N ARG A 143 -6.26 -13.55 9.56
CA ARG A 143 -5.43 -14.34 10.47
C ARG A 143 -5.04 -13.57 11.72
N PHE A 144 -4.65 -12.31 11.58
CA PHE A 144 -4.22 -11.48 12.71
C PHE A 144 -5.38 -11.06 13.62
N GLN A 145 -6.53 -10.71 13.05
CA GLN A 145 -7.71 -10.35 13.84
C GLN A 145 -8.26 -11.52 14.65
N ARG A 146 -8.21 -12.73 14.12
CA ARG A 146 -8.58 -13.95 14.89
C ARG A 146 -7.64 -14.23 16.05
N GLN A 147 -6.35 -13.85 15.95
CA GLN A 147 -5.40 -14.02 17.05
C GLN A 147 -5.55 -12.97 18.16
N VAL A 148 -6.05 -11.79 17.86
CA VAL A 148 -6.24 -10.71 18.84
C VAL A 148 -7.53 -10.89 19.65
N HIS A 149 -8.54 -11.58 19.11
CA HIS A 149 -9.80 -11.86 19.80
C HIS A 149 -9.79 -13.14 20.66
N CYS A 150 -8.69 -13.89 20.65
CA CYS A 150 -8.52 -15.11 21.45
C CYS A 150 -7.61 -14.91 22.68
N ARG A 151 -7.45 -13.67 23.16
CA ARG A 151 -6.75 -13.39 24.44
C ARG A 151 -7.57 -12.50 25.36
#